data_ef52c1589a47164f4fd3b7d2738cf27d
#
_entry.id   ef52c1589a47164f4fd3b7d2738cf27d
#
_cell.length_a   1.000
_cell.length_b   1.000
_cell.length_c   1.000
_cell.angle_alpha   90.00
_cell.angle_beta   90.00
_cell.angle_gamma   90.00
#
_symmetry.space_group_name_H-M   'P 1'
#
loop_
_entity.id
_entity.type
_entity.pdbx_description
1 polymer ?
#
loop_
_entity_poly.entity_id
_entity_poly.type
_entity_poly.pdbx_seq_one_letter_code
_entity_poly.pdbx_strand_id
1 'polypeptide(L)'
;MGAFEYRQAQEIRDVFARHGVRYLFIGKSGAILLGFPDTTQDADIFAERSEKNGQAIVCALRDLGFALSDAHASEIGRGKDFVQLKNGPFDLDLIFAPDGIESFDDAWRRRVEVEGFPVCHIDDIIASKAATNRVKDRESLPRLRSFRAYWLNRQPGGPR
;
A
#
# COMPACT_ATOMS: atom_id res chain seq x y z
N MET A 1 10.65 -13.10 11.95
CA MET A 1 10.39 -12.74 10.55
C MET A 1 11.18 -11.51 10.19
N GLY A 2 11.78 -11.51 9.01
CA GLY A 2 12.54 -10.38 8.54
C GLY A 2 11.67 -9.21 8.09
N ALA A 3 12.29 -8.08 7.84
CA ALA A 3 11.62 -6.93 7.28
C ALA A 3 11.08 -7.24 5.88
N PHE A 4 10.07 -6.50 5.44
CA PHE A 4 9.57 -6.57 4.08
C PHE A 4 10.65 -6.01 3.13
N GLU A 5 11.03 -6.80 2.14
CA GLU A 5 12.15 -6.48 1.26
C GLU A 5 11.70 -5.88 -0.06
N TYR A 6 12.59 -5.09 -0.67
CA TYR A 6 12.33 -4.50 -1.98
C TYR A 6 12.01 -5.57 -3.03
N ARG A 7 12.71 -6.72 -2.99
CA ARG A 7 12.43 -7.85 -3.88
C ARG A 7 10.98 -8.31 -3.76
N GLN A 8 10.43 -8.32 -2.54
CA GLN A 8 9.05 -8.72 -2.33
C GLN A 8 8.08 -7.69 -2.91
N ALA A 9 8.41 -6.40 -2.83
CA ALA A 9 7.62 -5.37 -3.50
C ALA A 9 7.62 -5.57 -5.01
N GLN A 10 8.77 -5.91 -5.59
CA GLN A 10 8.86 -6.21 -7.02
C GLN A 10 7.99 -7.42 -7.40
N GLU A 11 7.96 -8.45 -6.58
CA GLU A 11 7.12 -9.62 -6.81
C GLU A 11 5.62 -9.23 -6.80
N ILE A 12 5.21 -8.42 -5.83
CA ILE A 12 3.84 -7.88 -5.80
C ILE A 12 3.54 -7.13 -7.09
N ARG A 13 4.40 -6.19 -7.46
CA ARG A 13 4.23 -5.37 -8.66
C ARG A 13 4.00 -6.25 -9.90
N ASP A 14 4.88 -7.24 -10.09
CA ASP A 14 4.85 -8.04 -11.30
C ASP A 14 3.66 -8.99 -11.34
N VAL A 15 3.35 -9.64 -10.22
CA VAL A 15 2.22 -10.58 -10.16
C VAL A 15 0.88 -9.84 -10.21
N PHE A 16 0.77 -8.71 -9.50
CA PHE A 16 -0.46 -7.93 -9.55
C PHE A 16 -0.72 -7.36 -10.95
N ALA A 17 0.34 -6.96 -11.66
CA ALA A 17 0.21 -6.49 -13.04
C ALA A 17 -0.32 -7.60 -13.96
N ARG A 18 0.19 -8.83 -13.80
CA ARG A 18 -0.28 -9.97 -14.61
C ARG A 18 -1.76 -10.27 -14.41
N HIS A 19 -2.28 -10.02 -13.22
CA HIS A 19 -3.69 -10.29 -12.90
C HIS A 19 -4.58 -9.07 -13.08
N GLY A 20 -4.03 -7.93 -13.49
CA GLY A 20 -4.80 -6.72 -13.70
C GLY A 20 -5.37 -6.11 -12.42
N VAL A 21 -4.69 -6.28 -11.30
CA VAL A 21 -5.12 -5.75 -10.01
C VAL A 21 -5.00 -4.24 -9.98
N ARG A 22 -6.04 -3.55 -9.52
CA ARG A 22 -6.00 -2.11 -9.27
C ARG A 22 -5.68 -1.88 -7.80
N TYR A 23 -4.52 -1.28 -7.54
CA TYR A 23 -4.01 -1.10 -6.18
C TYR A 23 -2.99 0.02 -6.13
N LEU A 24 -2.70 0.45 -4.90
CA LEU A 24 -1.63 1.42 -4.61
C LEU A 24 -0.87 0.92 -3.38
N PHE A 25 0.45 1.05 -3.40
CA PHE A 25 1.21 0.92 -2.15
C PHE A 25 0.88 2.12 -1.27
N ILE A 26 0.65 1.86 0.01
CA ILE A 26 0.28 2.88 1.00
C ILE A 26 1.08 2.65 2.28
N GLY A 27 0.87 3.45 3.29
CA GLY A 27 1.53 3.29 4.57
C GLY A 27 3.04 3.46 4.50
N LYS A 28 3.75 2.86 5.45
CA LYS A 28 5.21 2.97 5.48
C LYS A 28 5.84 2.31 4.26
N SER A 29 5.31 1.17 3.80
CA SER A 29 5.86 0.52 2.61
C SER A 29 5.77 1.42 1.38
N GLY A 30 4.66 2.16 1.23
CA GLY A 30 4.52 3.15 0.16
C GLY A 30 5.52 4.28 0.30
N ALA A 31 5.68 4.82 1.51
CA ALA A 31 6.64 5.90 1.77
C ALA A 31 8.07 5.46 1.43
N ILE A 32 8.43 4.24 1.80
CA ILE A 32 9.77 3.71 1.51
C ILE A 32 10.01 3.62 0.00
N LEU A 33 9.01 3.23 -0.77
CA LEU A 33 9.14 3.21 -2.23
C LEU A 33 9.33 4.61 -2.81
N LEU A 34 8.83 5.65 -2.15
CA LEU A 34 9.07 7.04 -2.53
C LEU A 34 10.45 7.54 -2.11
N GLY A 35 11.17 6.80 -1.27
CA GLY A 35 12.50 7.14 -0.81
C GLY A 35 12.61 7.44 0.68
N PHE A 36 11.54 7.26 1.44
CA PHE A 36 11.58 7.47 2.89
C PHE A 36 12.57 6.50 3.55
N PRO A 37 13.55 7.00 4.31
CA PRO A 37 14.60 6.15 4.86
C PRO A 37 14.13 5.43 6.13
N ASP A 38 13.50 4.28 5.94
CA ASP A 38 13.05 3.44 7.04
C ASP A 38 12.91 2.00 6.56
N THR A 39 12.56 1.11 7.47
CA THR A 39 12.20 -0.27 7.19
C THR A 39 10.79 -0.55 7.67
N THR A 40 10.16 -1.58 7.15
CA THR A 40 8.84 -2.02 7.58
C THR A 40 8.78 -3.54 7.54
N GLN A 41 7.88 -4.12 8.33
CA GLN A 41 7.67 -5.57 8.33
C GLN A 41 6.54 -5.98 7.39
N ASP A 42 5.64 -5.06 7.09
CA ASP A 42 4.42 -5.35 6.34
C ASP A 42 4.42 -4.62 5.01
N ALA A 43 3.85 -5.25 3.99
CA ALA A 43 3.41 -4.54 2.80
C ALA A 43 2.01 -3.98 3.08
N ASP A 44 1.78 -2.71 2.78
CA ASP A 44 0.47 -2.08 2.93
C ASP A 44 -0.07 -1.77 1.54
N ILE A 45 -1.21 -2.38 1.20
CA ILE A 45 -1.81 -2.28 -0.13
C ILE A 45 -3.21 -1.70 -0.01
N PHE A 46 -3.46 -0.57 -0.68
CA PHE A 46 -4.77 0.02 -0.82
C PHE A 46 -5.35 -0.46 -2.15
N ALA A 47 -6.46 -1.21 -2.11
CA ALA A 47 -7.05 -1.82 -3.29
C ALA A 47 -8.41 -1.22 -3.61
N GLU A 48 -8.72 -1.14 -4.91
CA GLU A 48 -10.05 -0.76 -5.36
C GLU A 48 -11.06 -1.82 -4.94
N ARG A 49 -12.19 -1.38 -4.38
CA ARG A 49 -13.25 -2.27 -3.95
C ARG A 49 -14.19 -2.57 -5.12
N SER A 50 -14.04 -3.76 -5.71
CA SER A 50 -14.97 -4.30 -6.68
C SER A 50 -14.85 -5.81 -6.67
N GLU A 51 -15.90 -6.50 -7.08
CA GLU A 51 -15.89 -7.96 -7.15
C GLU A 51 -14.80 -8.46 -8.09
N LYS A 52 -14.68 -7.85 -9.26
CA LYS A 52 -13.66 -8.21 -10.25
C LYS A 52 -12.25 -8.04 -9.66
N ASN A 53 -11.99 -6.92 -9.01
CA ASN A 53 -10.67 -6.65 -8.43
C ASN A 53 -10.39 -7.60 -7.27
N GLY A 54 -11.39 -7.87 -6.43
CA GLY A 54 -11.23 -8.83 -5.33
C GLY A 54 -10.84 -10.22 -5.81
N GLN A 55 -11.47 -10.71 -6.88
CA GLN A 55 -11.11 -11.99 -7.47
C GLN A 55 -9.71 -11.97 -8.05
N ALA A 56 -9.33 -10.90 -8.73
CA ALA A 56 -7.98 -10.75 -9.26
C ALA A 56 -6.94 -10.77 -8.15
N ILE A 57 -7.21 -10.11 -7.02
CA ILE A 57 -6.32 -10.10 -5.86
C ILE A 57 -6.15 -11.50 -5.29
N VAL A 58 -7.24 -12.25 -5.14
CA VAL A 58 -7.16 -13.62 -4.62
C VAL A 58 -6.26 -14.49 -5.50
N CYS A 59 -6.45 -14.42 -6.81
CA CYS A 59 -5.61 -15.18 -7.75
C CYS A 59 -4.14 -14.75 -7.68
N ALA A 60 -3.91 -13.45 -7.62
CA ALA A 60 -2.55 -12.90 -7.54
C ALA A 60 -1.85 -13.32 -6.25
N LEU A 61 -2.55 -13.27 -5.12
CA LEU A 61 -1.97 -13.66 -3.84
C LEU A 61 -1.63 -15.15 -3.80
N ARG A 62 -2.47 -15.99 -4.40
CA ARG A 62 -2.15 -17.43 -4.51
C ARG A 62 -0.92 -17.66 -5.35
N ASP A 63 -0.75 -16.93 -6.44
CA ASP A 63 0.45 -17.01 -7.27
C ASP A 63 1.70 -16.57 -6.51
N LEU A 64 1.54 -15.63 -5.58
CA LEU A 64 2.65 -15.18 -4.72
C LEU A 64 3.02 -16.19 -3.63
N GLY A 65 2.19 -17.22 -3.44
CA GLY A 65 2.44 -18.23 -2.42
C GLY A 65 1.63 -18.10 -1.15
N PHE A 66 0.63 -17.21 -1.12
CA PHE A 66 -0.26 -17.10 0.02
C PHE A 66 -1.26 -18.25 0.01
N ALA A 67 -1.34 -18.98 1.12
CA ALA A 67 -2.35 -20.02 1.31
C ALA A 67 -3.59 -19.38 1.93
N LEU A 68 -4.48 -18.85 1.08
CA LEU A 68 -5.67 -18.16 1.53
C LEU A 68 -6.74 -19.14 2.00
N SER A 69 -7.25 -18.94 3.21
CA SER A 69 -8.42 -19.67 3.69
C SER A 69 -9.66 -19.22 2.91
N ASP A 70 -10.72 -20.03 2.97
CA ASP A 70 -12.00 -19.64 2.36
C ASP A 70 -12.52 -18.33 2.96
N ALA A 71 -12.32 -18.15 4.27
CA ALA A 71 -12.71 -16.93 4.96
C ALA A 71 -11.95 -15.72 4.43
N HIS A 72 -10.62 -15.81 4.28
CA HIS A 72 -9.81 -14.71 3.73
C HIS A 72 -10.20 -14.42 2.29
N ALA A 73 -10.37 -15.46 1.46
CA ALA A 73 -10.77 -15.27 0.07
C ALA A 73 -12.12 -14.56 -0.04
N SER A 74 -13.07 -14.93 0.84
CA SER A 74 -14.38 -14.29 0.89
C SER A 74 -14.29 -12.83 1.32
N GLU A 75 -13.51 -12.54 2.35
CA GLU A 75 -13.31 -11.16 2.84
C GLU A 75 -12.71 -10.28 1.76
N ILE A 76 -11.71 -10.78 1.06
CA ILE A 76 -11.07 -10.04 -0.03
C ILE A 76 -12.06 -9.84 -1.19
N GLY A 77 -12.80 -10.90 -1.53
CA GLY A 77 -13.76 -10.84 -2.64
C GLY A 77 -14.85 -9.81 -2.43
N ARG A 78 -15.33 -9.64 -1.20
CA ARG A 78 -16.37 -8.65 -0.90
C ARG A 78 -15.81 -7.28 -0.47
N GLY A 79 -14.47 -7.14 -0.43
CA GLY A 79 -13.84 -5.85 -0.13
C GLY A 79 -13.99 -5.41 1.32
N LYS A 80 -13.80 -6.32 2.27
CA LYS A 80 -13.78 -5.97 3.69
C LYS A 80 -12.75 -4.85 3.92
N ASP A 81 -13.08 -3.88 4.75
CA ASP A 81 -12.27 -2.68 4.94
C ASP A 81 -10.79 -2.97 5.16
N PHE A 82 -10.49 -3.99 5.96
CA PHE A 82 -9.11 -4.34 6.30
C PHE A 82 -8.97 -5.86 6.40
N VAL A 83 -8.00 -6.42 5.68
CA VAL A 83 -7.68 -7.85 5.75
C VAL A 83 -6.19 -8.00 5.99
N GLN A 84 -5.81 -8.65 7.07
CA GLN A 84 -4.42 -8.86 7.44
C GLN A 84 -4.01 -10.29 7.16
N LEU A 85 -2.92 -10.47 6.40
CA LEU A 85 -2.39 -11.79 6.04
C LEU A 85 -1.01 -11.94 6.67
N LYS A 86 -0.88 -12.82 7.66
CA LYS A 86 0.36 -12.98 8.43
C LYS A 86 1.13 -14.27 8.17
N ASN A 87 0.47 -15.25 7.58
CA ASN A 87 1.08 -16.58 7.40
C ASN A 87 1.51 -16.85 5.97
N GLY A 88 1.83 -15.81 5.23
CA GLY A 88 2.31 -15.95 3.85
C GLY A 88 3.81 -15.78 3.75
N PRO A 89 4.32 -15.61 2.52
CA PRO A 89 5.75 -15.37 2.29
C PRO A 89 6.26 -14.09 2.96
N PHE A 90 5.36 -13.15 3.24
CA PHE A 90 5.62 -11.91 3.99
C PHE A 90 4.28 -11.45 4.56
N ASP A 91 4.34 -10.54 5.52
CA ASP A 91 3.12 -9.97 6.10
C ASP A 91 2.55 -8.93 5.15
N LEU A 92 1.24 -8.97 4.94
CA LEU A 92 0.55 -8.07 4.03
C LEU A 92 -0.75 -7.58 4.64
N ASP A 93 -0.91 -6.26 4.64
CA ASP A 93 -2.15 -5.60 5.04
C ASP A 93 -2.86 -5.12 3.77
N LEU A 94 -4.06 -5.64 3.54
CA LEU A 94 -4.88 -5.28 2.40
C LEU A 94 -6.00 -4.38 2.89
N ILE A 95 -6.05 -3.15 2.38
CA ILE A 95 -6.92 -2.09 2.87
C ILE A 95 -7.82 -1.63 1.74
N PHE A 96 -9.13 -1.73 1.91
CA PHE A 96 -10.11 -1.26 0.93
C PHE A 96 -10.69 0.10 1.30
N ALA A 97 -10.60 0.49 2.57
CA ALA A 97 -11.15 1.76 3.05
C ALA A 97 -10.22 2.40 4.08
N PRO A 98 -9.09 2.97 3.64
CA PRO A 98 -8.18 3.65 4.58
C PRO A 98 -8.80 4.93 5.10
N ASP A 99 -8.61 5.19 6.39
CA ASP A 99 -9.04 6.45 6.97
C ASP A 99 -8.28 7.61 6.33
N GLY A 100 -8.91 8.77 6.25
CA GLY A 100 -8.26 9.99 5.78
C GLY A 100 -8.14 10.12 4.27
N ILE A 101 -8.61 9.16 3.50
CA ILE A 101 -8.62 9.20 2.03
C ILE A 101 -10.06 9.05 1.56
N GLU A 102 -10.50 9.96 0.71
CA GLU A 102 -11.90 10.06 0.30
C GLU A 102 -12.37 8.87 -0.55
N SER A 103 -11.53 8.40 -1.49
CA SER A 103 -11.87 7.26 -2.35
C SER A 103 -10.62 6.72 -3.03
N PHE A 104 -10.72 5.48 -3.52
CA PHE A 104 -9.63 4.91 -4.33
C PHE A 104 -9.40 5.72 -5.61
N ASP A 105 -10.46 6.12 -6.29
CA ASP A 105 -10.31 6.86 -7.54
C ASP A 105 -9.58 8.19 -7.34
N ASP A 106 -9.84 8.89 -6.25
CA ASP A 106 -9.13 10.14 -5.94
C ASP A 106 -7.65 9.88 -5.65
N ALA A 107 -7.35 8.88 -4.85
CA ALA A 107 -5.97 8.51 -4.56
C ALA A 107 -5.24 8.03 -5.83
N TRP A 108 -5.94 7.29 -6.68
CA TRP A 108 -5.39 6.81 -7.95
C TRP A 108 -4.98 7.97 -8.86
N ARG A 109 -5.81 9.02 -8.94
CA ARG A 109 -5.50 10.20 -9.75
C ARG A 109 -4.26 10.94 -9.24
N ARG A 110 -4.02 10.91 -7.93
CA ARG A 110 -2.87 11.58 -7.31
C ARG A 110 -1.63 10.70 -7.23
N ARG A 111 -1.72 9.44 -7.64
CA ARG A 111 -0.65 8.47 -7.46
C ARG A 111 0.67 8.89 -8.08
N VAL A 112 1.74 8.32 -7.55
CA VAL A 112 3.10 8.49 -8.08
C VAL A 112 3.55 7.14 -8.62
N GLU A 113 4.07 7.14 -9.84
CA GLU A 113 4.66 5.93 -10.42
C GLU A 113 6.17 5.98 -10.20
N VAL A 114 6.70 5.00 -9.48
CA VAL A 114 8.13 4.90 -9.20
C VAL A 114 8.59 3.51 -9.63
N GLU A 115 9.42 3.44 -10.66
CA GLU A 115 9.97 2.17 -11.16
C GLU A 115 8.89 1.11 -11.40
N GLY A 116 7.74 1.53 -11.91
CA GLY A 116 6.61 0.64 -12.16
C GLY A 116 5.75 0.37 -10.94
N PHE A 117 6.11 0.87 -9.76
CA PHE A 117 5.27 0.76 -8.57
C PHE A 117 4.21 1.86 -8.56
N PRO A 118 2.92 1.52 -8.45
CA PRO A 118 1.90 2.54 -8.20
C PRO A 118 1.84 2.83 -6.70
N VAL A 119 2.14 4.07 -6.33
CA VAL A 119 2.26 4.46 -4.92
C VAL A 119 1.33 5.62 -4.63
N CYS A 120 0.67 5.61 -3.46
CA CYS A 120 -0.08 6.76 -3.00
C CYS A 120 0.84 7.99 -2.92
N HIS A 121 0.29 9.15 -3.27
CA HIS A 121 1.00 10.42 -3.06
C HIS A 121 1.36 10.53 -1.57
N ILE A 122 2.50 11.16 -1.30
CA ILE A 122 2.97 11.31 0.10
C ILE A 122 1.93 12.01 0.98
N ASP A 123 1.16 12.95 0.42
CA ASP A 123 0.10 13.63 1.18
C ASP A 123 -1.00 12.67 1.60
N ASP A 124 -1.35 11.69 0.76
CA ASP A 124 -2.36 10.68 1.12
C ASP A 124 -1.83 9.72 2.17
N ILE A 125 -0.56 9.34 2.09
CA ILE A 125 0.08 8.50 3.11
C ILE A 125 0.03 9.20 4.47
N ILE A 126 0.38 10.48 4.51
CA ILE A 126 0.35 11.27 5.74
C ILE A 126 -1.07 11.41 6.26
N ALA A 127 -2.02 11.74 5.39
CA ALA A 127 -3.42 11.91 5.76
C ALA A 127 -3.99 10.63 6.41
N SER A 128 -3.68 9.48 5.83
CA SER A 128 -4.13 8.19 6.37
C SER A 128 -3.55 7.91 7.75
N LYS A 129 -2.25 8.15 7.94
CA LYS A 129 -1.61 7.95 9.25
C LYS A 129 -2.13 8.91 10.30
N ALA A 130 -2.34 10.17 9.93
CA ALA A 130 -2.88 11.18 10.85
C ALA A 130 -4.29 10.81 11.29
N ALA A 131 -5.10 10.26 10.38
CA ALA A 131 -6.48 9.89 10.67
C ALA A 131 -6.59 8.72 11.64
N THR A 132 -5.68 7.72 11.55
CA THR A 132 -5.69 6.57 12.46
C THR A 132 -5.23 6.96 13.87
N ASN A 133 -4.33 7.92 13.98
CA ASN A 133 -3.89 8.49 15.25
C ASN A 133 -3.40 7.46 16.28
N ARG A 134 -2.80 6.36 15.82
CA ARG A 134 -2.16 5.38 16.70
C ARG A 134 -0.84 5.97 17.23
N VAL A 135 -0.34 5.41 18.36
CA VAL A 135 0.93 5.88 18.95
C VAL A 135 2.07 5.81 17.92
N LYS A 136 2.21 4.67 17.24
CA LYS A 136 3.29 4.50 16.25
C LYS A 136 3.12 5.46 15.06
N ASP A 137 1.89 5.80 14.70
CA ASP A 137 1.63 6.76 13.61
C ASP A 137 2.03 8.16 14.03
N ARG A 138 1.72 8.55 15.28
CA ARG A 138 2.13 9.86 15.81
C ARG A 138 3.64 9.99 15.89
N GLU A 139 4.34 8.91 16.20
CA GLU A 139 5.82 8.91 16.24
C GLU A 139 6.43 9.08 14.87
N SER A 140 5.83 8.48 13.83
CA SER A 140 6.37 8.53 12.47
C SER A 140 5.97 9.80 11.71
N LEU A 141 4.86 10.45 12.09
CA LEU A 141 4.34 11.62 11.36
C LEU A 141 5.34 12.78 11.22
N PRO A 142 6.08 13.21 12.27
CA PRO A 142 7.05 14.28 12.10
C PRO A 142 8.14 13.95 11.06
N ARG A 143 8.60 12.70 11.06
CA ARG A 143 9.62 12.26 10.10
C ARG A 143 9.04 12.21 8.68
N LEU A 144 7.80 11.76 8.53
CA LEU A 144 7.13 11.73 7.23
C LEU A 144 6.89 13.15 6.70
N ARG A 145 6.53 14.09 7.57
CA ARG A 145 6.36 15.49 7.15
C ARG A 145 7.67 16.13 6.73
N SER A 146 8.76 15.82 7.42
CA SER A 146 10.08 16.27 7.00
C SER A 146 10.47 15.67 5.65
N PHE A 147 10.20 14.38 5.47
CA PHE A 147 10.45 13.71 4.21
C PHE A 147 9.59 14.32 3.09
N ARG A 148 8.34 14.66 3.38
CA ARG A 148 7.45 15.29 2.40
C ARG A 148 8.05 16.57 1.84
N ALA A 149 8.57 17.43 2.71
CA ALA A 149 9.19 18.68 2.26
C ALA A 149 10.39 18.40 1.34
N TYR A 150 11.24 17.46 1.71
CA TYR A 150 12.37 17.04 0.89
C TYR A 150 11.90 16.48 -0.45
N TRP A 151 10.92 15.58 -0.43
CA TRP A 151 10.43 14.88 -1.61
C TRP A 151 9.79 15.86 -2.60
N LEU A 152 8.96 16.79 -2.12
CA LEU A 152 8.31 17.78 -2.99
C LEU A 152 9.31 18.65 -3.72
N ASN A 153 10.41 19.03 -3.07
CA ASN A 153 11.46 19.81 -3.69
C ASN A 153 12.19 19.08 -4.82
N ARG A 154 12.11 17.74 -4.81
CA ARG A 154 12.77 16.92 -5.83
C ARG A 154 11.88 16.60 -7.00
N GLN A 155 10.59 16.92 -6.94
CA GLN A 155 9.67 16.60 -8.00
C GLN A 155 9.71 17.69 -9.08
N PRO A 156 9.56 17.33 -10.37
CA PRO A 156 9.45 18.33 -11.45
C PRO A 156 8.28 19.28 -11.17
N GLY A 157 8.55 20.59 -11.24
CA GLY A 157 7.53 21.60 -10.97
C GLY A 157 7.22 21.83 -9.50
N GLY A 158 7.97 21.20 -8.60
CA GLY A 158 7.80 21.40 -7.16
C GLY A 158 8.30 22.78 -6.70
N PRO A 159 7.96 23.19 -5.47
CA PRO A 159 8.45 24.45 -4.91
C PRO A 159 9.97 24.44 -4.83
N ARG A 160 10.55 25.60 -5.03
CA ARG A 160 12.00 25.77 -5.02
C ARG A 160 12.40 26.78 -3.98
#